data_7db8415deaf114fc6649d6ceaa450419
#
_entry.id   7db8415deaf114fc6649d6ceaa450419
#
_cell.length_a   1.000
_cell.length_b   1.000
_cell.length_c   1.000
_cell.angle_alpha   90.00
_cell.angle_beta   90.00
_cell.angle_gamma   90.00
#
_symmetry.space_group_name_H-M   'P 1'
#
loop_
_entity.id
_entity.type
_entity.pdbx_description
1 polymer ?
#
loop_
_entity_poly.entity_id
_entity_poly.type
_entity_poly.pdbx_seq_one_letter_code
_entity_poly.pdbx_strand_id
1 'polypeptide(L)'
;MQNDGPATSNDMPEGPLPWQVVTAAISCSRQLVHKLDRALAGEELTWAQFHALEVIHDAGGWIHASSVARKTGVSRQAATALLARLNNRGSITWFDEGWIKSVRLTEAGEEALSRGWQAVSHIRDAVDRLSLEERRGIVSADGSLRRELIRRPAQEPWFWDYLPAHQKKQHTYFD
;
A
#
# COMPACT_ATOMS: atom_id res chain seq x y z
N MET A 1 -26.22 -1.82 53.83
CA MET A 1 -24.73 -1.80 53.71
C MET A 1 -24.39 -2.84 52.69
N GLN A 2 -24.29 -2.43 51.42
CA GLN A 2 -23.85 -3.29 50.31
C GLN A 2 -22.38 -3.03 50.13
N ASN A 3 -21.57 -4.09 50.29
CA ASN A 3 -20.13 -4.06 50.20
C ASN A 3 -19.76 -4.28 48.74
N ASP A 4 -19.52 -3.19 48.00
CA ASP A 4 -18.94 -3.27 46.67
C ASP A 4 -17.44 -3.60 46.82
N GLY A 5 -17.16 -4.90 46.73
CA GLY A 5 -15.78 -5.39 46.67
C GLY A 5 -15.07 -4.82 45.45
N PRO A 6 -13.74 -4.64 45.53
CA PRO A 6 -12.98 -4.12 44.39
C PRO A 6 -13.08 -5.07 43.19
N ALA A 7 -13.32 -4.49 42.01
CA ALA A 7 -13.36 -5.21 40.75
C ALA A 7 -12.08 -6.04 40.61
N THR A 8 -12.25 -7.33 40.47
CA THR A 8 -11.14 -8.29 40.26
C THR A 8 -10.42 -7.98 38.98
N SER A 9 -9.12 -7.78 39.06
CA SER A 9 -8.18 -7.41 38.00
C SER A 9 -7.95 -8.52 36.97
N ASN A 10 -9.01 -9.06 36.34
CA ASN A 10 -8.90 -10.17 35.41
C ASN A 10 -9.54 -9.91 34.01
N ASP A 11 -9.84 -8.65 33.70
CA ASP A 11 -10.36 -8.25 32.36
C ASP A 11 -9.29 -7.63 31.47
N MET A 12 -8.04 -8.10 31.55
CA MET A 12 -7.07 -7.77 30.50
C MET A 12 -7.43 -8.56 29.24
N PRO A 13 -7.68 -7.91 28.11
CA PRO A 13 -8.00 -8.61 26.87
C PRO A 13 -6.89 -9.59 26.51
N GLU A 14 -7.25 -10.84 26.26
CA GLU A 14 -6.32 -11.84 25.75
C GLU A 14 -5.82 -11.41 24.37
N GLY A 15 -4.59 -10.92 24.30
CA GLY A 15 -3.96 -10.54 23.05
C GLY A 15 -3.45 -9.10 23.01
N PRO A 16 -2.79 -8.72 21.93
CA PRO A 16 -2.26 -7.36 21.78
C PRO A 16 -3.39 -6.34 21.64
N LEU A 17 -3.22 -5.20 22.33
CA LEU A 17 -4.18 -4.08 22.22
C LEU A 17 -4.25 -3.57 20.77
N PRO A 18 -5.42 -3.10 20.30
CA PRO A 18 -5.60 -2.63 18.92
C PRO A 18 -4.53 -1.64 18.49
N TRP A 19 -4.12 -0.71 19.36
CA TRP A 19 -3.09 0.27 19.04
C TRP A 19 -1.68 -0.34 18.90
N GLN A 20 -1.39 -1.41 19.61
CA GLN A 20 -0.14 -2.14 19.44
C GLN A 20 -0.06 -2.79 18.07
N VAL A 21 -1.17 -3.34 17.57
CA VAL A 21 -1.26 -3.90 16.21
C VAL A 21 -1.00 -2.82 15.17
N VAL A 22 -1.65 -1.65 15.29
CA VAL A 22 -1.46 -0.52 14.39
C VAL A 22 0.00 -0.04 14.39
N THR A 23 0.57 0.15 15.57
CA THR A 23 1.97 0.61 15.71
C THR A 23 2.95 -0.39 15.12
N ALA A 24 2.76 -1.68 15.36
CA ALA A 24 3.59 -2.75 14.81
C ALA A 24 3.50 -2.78 13.28
N ALA A 25 2.32 -2.71 12.70
CA ALA A 25 2.11 -2.70 11.26
C ALA A 25 2.78 -1.48 10.60
N ILE A 26 2.61 -0.28 11.16
CA ILE A 26 3.23 0.95 10.65
C ILE A 26 4.75 0.86 10.75
N SER A 27 5.28 0.41 11.89
CA SER A 27 6.73 0.30 12.10
C SER A 27 7.36 -0.70 11.13
N CYS A 28 6.76 -1.88 10.99
CA CYS A 28 7.22 -2.92 10.06
C CYS A 28 7.20 -2.42 8.61
N SER A 29 6.08 -1.81 8.17
CA SER A 29 5.96 -1.31 6.80
C SER A 29 6.98 -0.22 6.48
N ARG A 30 7.23 0.72 7.39
CA ARG A 30 8.25 1.77 7.21
C ARG A 30 9.65 1.20 7.09
N GLN A 31 10.02 0.24 7.95
CA GLN A 31 11.33 -0.39 7.90
C GLN A 31 11.52 -1.18 6.61
N LEU A 32 10.48 -1.89 6.17
CA LEU A 32 10.53 -2.67 4.93
C LEU A 32 10.68 -1.76 3.71
N VAL A 33 9.86 -0.71 3.59
CA VAL A 33 9.95 0.27 2.50
C VAL A 33 11.34 0.91 2.48
N HIS A 34 11.87 1.34 3.63
CA HIS A 34 13.20 1.92 3.71
C HIS A 34 14.31 0.95 3.25
N LYS A 35 14.23 -0.33 3.61
CA LYS A 35 15.17 -1.34 3.14
C LYS A 35 15.06 -1.59 1.64
N LEU A 36 13.85 -1.64 1.11
CA LEU A 36 13.58 -1.79 -0.32
C LEU A 36 14.13 -0.58 -1.12
N ASP A 37 13.84 0.65 -0.68
CA ASP A 37 14.35 1.85 -1.33
C ASP A 37 15.88 1.88 -1.32
N ARG A 38 16.52 1.48 -0.23
CA ARG A 38 17.99 1.39 -0.18
C ARG A 38 18.56 0.35 -1.12
N ALA A 39 17.92 -0.81 -1.23
CA ALA A 39 18.33 -1.86 -2.15
C ALA A 39 18.19 -1.42 -3.61
N LEU A 40 17.13 -0.69 -3.93
CA LEU A 40 16.82 -0.22 -5.28
C LEU A 40 17.56 1.07 -5.68
N ALA A 41 18.23 1.73 -4.73
CA ALA A 41 18.90 3.01 -4.99
C ALA A 41 19.97 2.93 -6.09
N GLY A 42 20.69 1.81 -6.19
CA GLY A 42 21.68 1.56 -7.25
C GLY A 42 21.07 1.47 -8.65
N GLU A 43 19.81 1.11 -8.75
CA GLU A 43 19.03 1.07 -9.99
C GLU A 43 18.25 2.38 -10.24
N GLU A 44 18.47 3.38 -9.37
CA GLU A 44 17.73 4.66 -9.36
C GLU A 44 16.22 4.48 -9.28
N LEU A 45 15.74 3.41 -8.69
CA LEU A 45 14.34 3.12 -8.45
C LEU A 45 13.98 3.33 -6.98
N THR A 46 12.76 3.81 -6.76
CA THR A 46 12.10 3.70 -5.45
C THR A 46 11.25 2.43 -5.42
N TRP A 47 10.92 1.95 -4.20
CA TRP A 47 9.97 0.85 -4.04
C TRP A 47 8.65 1.10 -4.80
N ALA A 48 8.11 2.32 -4.72
CA ALA A 48 6.87 2.66 -5.41
C ALA A 48 6.98 2.52 -6.93
N GLN A 49 8.13 2.93 -7.51
CA GLN A 49 8.40 2.79 -8.94
C GLN A 49 8.57 1.32 -9.34
N PHE A 50 9.35 0.58 -8.58
CA PHE A 50 9.57 -0.84 -8.81
C PHE A 50 8.24 -1.62 -8.74
N HIS A 51 7.44 -1.41 -7.70
CA HIS A 51 6.13 -2.05 -7.55
C HIS A 51 5.15 -1.67 -8.68
N ALA A 52 5.22 -0.44 -9.19
CA ALA A 52 4.41 -0.05 -10.35
C ALA A 52 4.85 -0.79 -11.62
N LEU A 53 6.17 -0.95 -11.86
CA LEU A 53 6.69 -1.76 -12.98
C LEU A 53 6.24 -3.22 -12.86
N GLU A 54 6.31 -3.81 -11.67
CA GLU A 54 5.83 -5.17 -11.39
C GLU A 54 4.33 -5.32 -11.72
N VAL A 55 3.50 -4.41 -11.24
CA VAL A 55 2.04 -4.41 -11.51
C VAL A 55 1.74 -4.31 -13.00
N ILE A 56 2.54 -3.53 -13.75
CA ILE A 56 2.37 -3.38 -15.20
C ILE A 56 2.85 -4.64 -15.93
N HIS A 57 3.98 -5.22 -15.51
CA HIS A 57 4.50 -6.49 -16.03
C HIS A 57 3.50 -7.63 -15.87
N ASP A 58 2.93 -7.80 -14.68
CA ASP A 58 1.95 -8.84 -14.37
C ASP A 58 0.66 -8.73 -15.18
N ALA A 59 0.37 -7.57 -15.73
CA ALA A 59 -0.77 -7.39 -16.63
C ALA A 59 -0.53 -8.00 -18.02
N GLY A 60 0.73 -8.32 -18.37
CA GLY A 60 1.11 -8.95 -19.64
C GLY A 60 0.85 -8.07 -20.88
N GLY A 61 0.62 -6.77 -20.73
CA GLY A 61 0.32 -5.87 -21.82
C GLY A 61 -0.14 -4.50 -21.33
N TRP A 62 -1.16 -3.96 -22.00
CA TRP A 62 -1.74 -2.68 -21.62
C TRP A 62 -2.59 -2.78 -20.36
N ILE A 63 -2.35 -1.90 -19.40
CA ILE A 63 -3.14 -1.78 -18.17
C ILE A 63 -3.59 -0.33 -17.97
N HIS A 64 -4.82 -0.13 -17.50
CA HIS A 64 -5.32 1.21 -17.17
C HIS A 64 -4.55 1.83 -16.00
N ALA A 65 -4.19 3.10 -16.11
CA ALA A 65 -3.50 3.85 -15.06
C ALA A 65 -4.26 3.81 -13.72
N SER A 66 -5.59 3.82 -13.75
CA SER A 66 -6.43 3.68 -12.55
C SER A 66 -6.31 2.29 -11.90
N SER A 67 -6.07 1.25 -12.70
CA SER A 67 -5.82 -0.11 -12.17
C SER A 67 -4.45 -0.21 -11.52
N VAL A 68 -3.43 0.50 -12.06
CA VAL A 68 -2.13 0.61 -11.40
C VAL A 68 -2.29 1.28 -10.04
N ALA A 69 -2.98 2.44 -9.97
CA ALA A 69 -3.25 3.15 -8.71
C ALA A 69 -3.90 2.22 -7.66
N ARG A 70 -4.95 1.49 -8.06
CA ARG A 70 -5.66 0.57 -7.17
C ARG A 70 -4.78 -0.58 -6.69
N LYS A 71 -3.99 -1.19 -7.58
CA LYS A 71 -3.13 -2.34 -7.25
C LYS A 71 -1.95 -1.94 -6.39
N THR A 72 -1.35 -0.75 -6.62
CA THR A 72 -0.25 -0.22 -5.80
C THR A 72 -0.72 0.42 -4.49
N GLY A 73 -2.03 0.63 -4.32
CA GLY A 73 -2.59 1.21 -3.09
C GLY A 73 -2.32 2.70 -2.92
N VAL A 74 -1.99 3.43 -4.00
CA VAL A 74 -1.75 4.88 -3.96
C VAL A 74 -2.93 5.66 -4.52
N SER A 75 -3.03 6.96 -4.21
CA SER A 75 -4.06 7.83 -4.79
C SER A 75 -3.89 7.95 -6.31
N ARG A 76 -4.96 8.27 -7.04
CA ARG A 76 -4.89 8.50 -8.50
C ARG A 76 -3.86 9.56 -8.87
N GLN A 77 -3.79 10.64 -8.09
CA GLN A 77 -2.82 11.72 -8.30
C GLN A 77 -1.39 11.24 -8.12
N ALA A 78 -1.12 10.49 -7.05
CA ALA A 78 0.20 9.90 -6.79
C ALA A 78 0.59 8.90 -7.89
N ALA A 79 -0.35 8.06 -8.35
CA ALA A 79 -0.11 7.15 -9.48
C ALA A 79 0.20 7.90 -10.77
N THR A 80 -0.51 8.98 -11.08
CA THR A 80 -0.23 9.80 -12.27
C THR A 80 1.17 10.37 -12.22
N ALA A 81 1.60 10.94 -11.08
CA ALA A 81 2.95 11.47 -10.91
C ALA A 81 4.01 10.36 -11.00
N LEU A 82 3.74 9.19 -10.43
CA LEU A 82 4.60 8.02 -10.47
C LEU A 82 4.81 7.52 -11.91
N LEU A 83 3.71 7.33 -12.64
CA LEU A 83 3.73 6.89 -14.02
C LEU A 83 4.39 7.92 -14.95
N ALA A 84 4.18 9.23 -14.73
CA ALA A 84 4.89 10.27 -15.47
C ALA A 84 6.41 10.17 -15.30
N ARG A 85 6.90 9.90 -14.09
CA ARG A 85 8.34 9.69 -13.84
C ARG A 85 8.88 8.45 -14.57
N LEU A 86 8.14 7.35 -14.53
CA LEU A 86 8.52 6.12 -15.24
C LEU A 86 8.54 6.31 -16.77
N ASN A 87 7.58 7.08 -17.29
CA ASN A 87 7.54 7.43 -18.72
C ASN A 87 8.73 8.33 -19.12
N ASN A 88 9.05 9.34 -18.31
CA ASN A 88 10.19 10.23 -18.55
C ASN A 88 11.53 9.48 -18.54
N ARG A 89 11.60 8.36 -17.85
CA ARG A 89 12.76 7.44 -17.85
C ARG A 89 12.74 6.46 -19.02
N GLY A 90 11.68 6.46 -19.83
CA GLY A 90 11.50 5.51 -20.90
C GLY A 90 11.15 4.08 -20.46
N SER A 91 10.85 3.86 -19.17
CA SER A 91 10.52 2.52 -18.64
C SER A 91 9.11 2.06 -19.01
N ILE A 92 8.22 2.99 -19.30
CA ILE A 92 6.86 2.70 -19.76
C ILE A 92 6.50 3.58 -20.94
N THR A 93 5.48 3.18 -21.67
CA THR A 93 4.85 4.00 -22.71
C THR A 93 3.36 4.16 -22.40
N TRP A 94 2.82 5.33 -22.79
CA TRP A 94 1.40 5.64 -22.67
C TRP A 94 0.66 5.34 -23.97
N PHE A 95 -0.57 4.91 -23.79
CA PHE A 95 -1.60 4.94 -24.82
C PHE A 95 -2.74 5.80 -24.27
N ASP A 96 -3.03 6.89 -24.97
CA ASP A 96 -4.04 7.87 -24.57
C ASP A 96 -5.10 7.96 -25.67
N GLU A 97 -6.27 7.37 -25.43
CA GLU A 97 -7.46 7.53 -26.26
C GLU A 97 -8.51 8.33 -25.47
N GLY A 98 -8.30 9.63 -25.36
CA GLY A 98 -9.22 10.55 -24.71
C GLY A 98 -9.41 10.29 -23.22
N TRP A 99 -10.43 9.54 -22.83
CA TRP A 99 -10.73 9.24 -21.43
C TRP A 99 -9.99 8.03 -20.88
N ILE A 100 -9.36 7.24 -21.74
CA ILE A 100 -8.69 5.99 -21.38
C ILE A 100 -7.19 6.20 -21.44
N LYS A 101 -6.56 6.22 -20.27
CA LYS A 101 -5.09 6.24 -20.15
C LYS A 101 -4.60 4.88 -19.76
N SER A 102 -3.90 4.21 -20.68
CA SER A 102 -3.28 2.92 -20.45
C SER A 102 -1.77 3.01 -20.55
N VAL A 103 -1.09 2.12 -19.87
CA VAL A 103 0.37 2.05 -19.85
C VAL A 103 0.82 0.61 -20.09
N ARG A 104 2.01 0.44 -20.65
CA ARG A 104 2.72 -0.85 -20.72
C ARG A 104 4.20 -0.64 -20.51
N LEU A 105 4.91 -1.70 -20.16
CA LEU A 105 6.37 -1.67 -20.10
C LEU A 105 6.96 -1.50 -21.50
N THR A 106 8.11 -0.86 -21.54
CA THR A 106 9.06 -0.89 -22.67
C THR A 106 10.10 -1.97 -22.39
N GLU A 107 10.97 -2.25 -23.36
CA GLU A 107 12.13 -3.13 -23.16
C GLU A 107 13.04 -2.59 -22.02
N ALA A 108 13.30 -1.29 -22.00
CA ALA A 108 14.04 -0.64 -20.90
C ALA A 108 13.33 -0.79 -19.53
N GLY A 109 12.00 -0.83 -19.53
CA GLY A 109 11.20 -1.10 -18.32
C GLY A 109 11.33 -2.54 -17.83
N GLU A 110 11.33 -3.51 -18.74
CA GLU A 110 11.56 -4.93 -18.41
C GLU A 110 12.96 -5.15 -17.85
N GLU A 111 13.98 -4.53 -18.45
CA GLU A 111 15.34 -4.57 -17.94
C GLU A 111 15.46 -3.93 -16.54
N ALA A 112 14.84 -2.75 -16.34
CA ALA A 112 14.84 -2.08 -15.04
C ALA A 112 14.15 -2.92 -13.96
N LEU A 113 13.04 -3.58 -14.30
CA LEU A 113 12.34 -4.50 -13.42
C LEU A 113 13.22 -5.71 -13.06
N SER A 114 13.89 -6.31 -14.06
CA SER A 114 14.81 -7.44 -13.86
C SER A 114 15.96 -7.10 -12.92
N ARG A 115 16.61 -5.93 -13.12
CA ARG A 115 17.66 -5.44 -12.21
C ARG A 115 17.12 -5.17 -10.82
N GLY A 116 15.91 -4.57 -10.72
CA GLY A 116 15.23 -4.35 -9.45
C GLY A 116 15.00 -5.65 -8.67
N TRP A 117 14.56 -6.73 -9.35
CA TRP A 117 14.40 -8.04 -8.72
C TRP A 117 15.72 -8.59 -8.17
N GLN A 118 16.81 -8.40 -8.88
CA GLN A 118 18.14 -8.81 -8.41
C GLN A 118 18.55 -7.99 -7.17
N ALA A 119 18.35 -6.68 -7.22
CA ALA A 119 18.68 -5.78 -6.10
C ALA A 119 17.95 -6.13 -4.81
N VAL A 120 16.67 -6.54 -4.89
CA VAL A 120 15.85 -6.89 -3.71
C VAL A 120 15.93 -8.38 -3.32
N SER A 121 16.72 -9.20 -4.03
CA SER A 121 16.77 -10.66 -3.82
C SER A 121 17.03 -11.05 -2.36
N HIS A 122 17.96 -10.38 -1.68
CA HIS A 122 18.29 -10.63 -0.28
C HIS A 122 17.13 -10.37 0.70
N ILE A 123 16.22 -9.46 0.35
CA ILE A 123 15.00 -9.19 1.13
C ILE A 123 13.99 -10.32 0.90
N ARG A 124 13.84 -10.78 -0.35
CA ARG A 124 13.04 -11.95 -0.69
C ARG A 124 13.52 -13.19 0.07
N ASP A 125 14.83 -13.44 0.06
CA ASP A 125 15.44 -14.57 0.76
C ASP A 125 15.22 -14.49 2.29
N ALA A 126 15.13 -13.27 2.85
CA ALA A 126 14.76 -13.08 4.25
C ALA A 126 13.30 -13.48 4.53
N VAL A 127 12.38 -13.14 3.61
CA VAL A 127 10.96 -13.52 3.70
C VAL A 127 10.79 -15.03 3.46
N ASP A 128 11.61 -15.65 2.61
CA ASP A 128 11.56 -17.08 2.34
C ASP A 128 12.00 -17.94 3.54
N ARG A 129 12.74 -17.36 4.49
CA ARG A 129 13.04 -18.01 5.78
C ARG A 129 11.85 -18.09 6.74
N LEU A 130 10.81 -17.30 6.51
CA LEU A 130 9.56 -17.43 7.24
C LEU A 130 8.85 -18.72 6.84
N SER A 131 8.25 -19.41 7.81
CA SER A 131 7.39 -20.55 7.55
C SER A 131 6.20 -20.17 6.65
N LEU A 132 5.61 -21.16 6.01
CA LEU A 132 4.42 -20.96 5.19
C LEU A 132 3.25 -20.39 6.02
N GLU A 133 3.14 -20.79 7.28
CA GLU A 133 2.10 -20.32 8.21
C GLU A 133 2.29 -18.84 8.53
N GLU A 134 3.52 -18.40 8.87
CA GLU A 134 3.83 -16.99 9.12
C GLU A 134 3.54 -16.13 7.90
N ARG A 135 3.98 -16.56 6.71
CA ARG A 135 3.69 -15.83 5.45
C ARG A 135 2.19 -15.70 5.19
N ARG A 136 1.42 -16.78 5.38
CA ARG A 136 -0.05 -16.76 5.25
C ARG A 136 -0.69 -15.86 6.30
N GLY A 137 -0.18 -15.90 7.54
CA GLY A 137 -0.65 -15.06 8.65
C GLY A 137 -0.52 -13.58 8.32
N ILE A 138 0.64 -13.15 7.80
CA ILE A 138 0.89 -11.75 7.40
C ILE A 138 -0.09 -11.30 6.31
N VAL A 139 -0.25 -12.09 5.23
CA VAL A 139 -1.15 -11.76 4.13
C VAL A 139 -2.62 -11.73 4.57
N SER A 140 -3.02 -12.69 5.42
CA SER A 140 -4.38 -12.76 5.96
C SER A 140 -4.68 -11.58 6.89
N ALA A 141 -3.74 -11.20 7.74
CA ALA A 141 -3.87 -10.07 8.64
C ALA A 141 -4.00 -8.75 7.88
N ASP A 142 -3.18 -8.51 6.84
CA ASP A 142 -3.30 -7.34 5.96
C ASP A 142 -4.68 -7.29 5.30
N GLY A 143 -5.15 -8.39 4.74
CA GLY A 143 -6.46 -8.48 4.10
C GLY A 143 -7.61 -8.23 5.08
N SER A 144 -7.51 -8.70 6.32
CA SER A 144 -8.49 -8.48 7.37
C SER A 144 -8.51 -7.03 7.82
N LEU A 145 -7.35 -6.45 8.10
CA LEU A 145 -7.23 -5.05 8.49
C LEU A 145 -7.77 -4.11 7.41
N ARG A 146 -7.46 -4.35 6.14
CA ARG A 146 -8.00 -3.56 5.02
C ARG A 146 -9.51 -3.63 4.97
N ARG A 147 -10.12 -4.81 5.13
CA ARG A 147 -11.59 -4.96 5.13
C ARG A 147 -12.24 -4.17 6.26
N GLU A 148 -11.68 -4.21 7.47
CA GLU A 148 -12.22 -3.47 8.60
C GLU A 148 -12.05 -1.96 8.46
N LEU A 149 -10.91 -1.49 7.94
CA LEU A 149 -10.68 -0.06 7.70
C LEU A 149 -11.57 0.52 6.58
N ILE A 150 -11.98 -0.31 5.60
CA ILE A 150 -12.91 0.11 4.53
C ILE A 150 -14.37 0.00 4.99
N ARG A 151 -14.64 -0.87 5.98
CA ARG A 151 -15.98 -1.06 6.54
C ARG A 151 -16.35 0.20 7.33
N ARG A 152 -17.07 1.12 6.70
CA ARG A 152 -17.59 2.32 7.37
C ARG A 152 -18.52 1.86 8.50
N PRO A 153 -18.26 2.18 9.77
CA PRO A 153 -19.26 2.00 10.81
C PRO A 153 -20.44 2.92 10.48
N ALA A 154 -21.62 2.35 10.42
CA ALA A 154 -22.85 3.04 9.99
C ALA A 154 -23.27 4.21 10.92
N GLN A 155 -22.52 4.50 11.98
CA GLN A 155 -22.97 5.43 13.05
C GLN A 155 -21.87 6.28 13.71
N GLU A 156 -20.61 6.20 13.30
CA GLU A 156 -19.63 7.13 13.87
C GLU A 156 -19.50 8.37 12.99
N PRO A 157 -19.62 9.59 13.58
CA PRO A 157 -19.39 10.81 12.82
C PRO A 157 -17.94 10.83 12.35
N TRP A 158 -17.75 10.90 11.06
CA TRP A 158 -16.45 10.99 10.44
C TRP A 158 -15.77 12.31 10.82
N PHE A 159 -14.44 12.34 10.76
CA PHE A 159 -13.64 13.56 10.86
C PHE A 159 -14.27 14.75 10.10
N TRP A 160 -14.93 14.49 8.97
CA TRP A 160 -15.67 15.46 8.17
C TRP A 160 -16.86 16.09 8.90
N ASP A 161 -17.46 15.39 9.84
CA ASP A 161 -18.60 15.91 10.61
C ASP A 161 -18.16 16.96 11.63
N TYR A 162 -16.87 16.93 12.03
CA TYR A 162 -16.26 17.91 12.93
C TYR A 162 -15.67 19.11 12.20
N LEU A 163 -15.58 19.09 10.86
CA LEU A 163 -15.05 20.22 10.10
C LEU A 163 -16.09 21.36 10.03
N PRO A 164 -15.66 22.62 10.18
CA PRO A 164 -16.49 23.78 9.94
C PRO A 164 -17.09 23.76 8.55
N ALA A 165 -18.33 24.25 8.40
CA ALA A 165 -19.11 24.19 7.14
C ALA A 165 -18.37 24.76 5.92
N HIS A 166 -17.46 25.74 6.11
CA HIS A 166 -16.66 26.31 5.03
C HIS A 166 -15.56 25.38 4.51
N GLN A 167 -15.10 24.40 5.33
CA GLN A 167 -14.11 23.41 4.91
C GLN A 167 -14.77 22.17 4.27
N LYS A 168 -16.05 21.90 4.54
CA LYS A 168 -16.79 20.78 3.93
C LYS A 168 -17.01 20.98 2.42
N LYS A 169 -17.11 22.22 1.95
CA LYS A 169 -17.36 22.55 0.53
C LYS A 169 -16.18 22.29 -0.42
N GLN A 170 -14.98 22.06 0.10
CA GLN A 170 -13.78 21.83 -0.74
C GLN A 170 -13.58 20.37 -1.12
N HIS A 171 -14.38 19.43 -0.59
CA HIS A 171 -14.17 17.99 -0.74
C HIS A 171 -15.34 17.22 -1.37
N THR A 172 -16.31 17.90 -1.97
CA THR A 172 -17.46 17.29 -2.68
C THR A 172 -17.12 16.66 -4.05
N TYR A 173 -15.85 16.37 -4.32
CA TYR A 173 -15.41 15.75 -5.59
C TYR A 173 -14.98 14.28 -5.45
N PHE A 174 -15.50 13.56 -4.47
CA PHE A 174 -15.19 12.13 -4.28
C PHE A 174 -16.48 11.28 -4.18
N ASP A 175 -17.38 11.43 -5.12
CA ASP A 175 -18.40 10.42 -5.45
C ASP A 175 -18.06 9.77 -6.79
#